data_188be7d0cfa41bb6a63ca7aea6831cff
#
_entry.id   188be7d0cfa41bb6a63ca7aea6831cff
#
_cell.length_a   1.000
_cell.length_b   1.000
_cell.length_c   1.000
_cell.angle_alpha   90.00
_cell.angle_beta   90.00
_cell.angle_gamma   90.00
#
_symmetry.space_group_name_H-M   'P 1'
#
loop_
_entity.id
_entity.type
_entity.pdbx_description
1 polymer ?
#
loop_
_entity_poly.entity_id
_entity_poly.type
_entity_poly.pdbx_seq_one_letter_code
_entity_poly.pdbx_strand_id
1 'polypeptide(L)'
;ASTNSNGCDSTATLNLTINPSTTSTSSATACDTYSWNGTTYNASGTYTWIGTNSNGCDSTATLNLTINPSTTSSVSVTECDTYTWNGTTYNASGTYTWIGTNSNGCDSTATLNLTINPSTTSSVSVTECDSYTWNGVTYNASGVYTFASTNSNGCDSTATLNLTINPSTTSTSSAIACDSLVWNGTTYTSSGVYTFSSTNSNGCDSTATLNLTI
;
A
#
# COMPACT_ATOMS: atom_id res chain seq x y z
N ALA A 1 56.53 16.01 -76.40
CA ALA A 1 57.57 15.08 -76.55
C ALA A 1 58.78 15.67 -75.89
N SER A 2 59.47 14.93 -75.06
CA SER A 2 60.79 15.30 -74.48
C SER A 2 61.85 14.58 -75.27
N THR A 3 63.04 15.19 -75.41
CA THR A 3 64.18 14.56 -76.02
C THR A 3 65.18 14.17 -74.93
N ASN A 4 65.92 13.08 -75.14
CA ASN A 4 66.98 12.68 -74.24
C ASN A 4 68.22 13.59 -74.46
N SER A 5 69.31 13.41 -73.68
CA SER A 5 70.54 14.22 -73.76
C SER A 5 71.28 14.16 -75.11
N ASN A 6 70.89 13.23 -75.99
CA ASN A 6 71.44 13.07 -77.33
C ASN A 6 70.51 13.57 -78.42
N GLY A 7 69.41 14.31 -78.10
CA GLY A 7 68.46 14.89 -79.03
C GLY A 7 67.44 13.89 -79.64
N CYS A 8 67.41 12.65 -79.23
CA CYS A 8 66.46 11.65 -79.67
C CYS A 8 65.15 11.70 -78.88
N ASP A 9 64.02 11.33 -79.52
CA ASP A 9 62.73 11.29 -78.87
C ASP A 9 62.75 10.33 -77.66
N SER A 10 62.26 10.85 -76.53
CA SER A 10 62.17 10.10 -75.30
C SER A 10 60.69 9.98 -74.93
N THR A 11 60.26 8.77 -74.71
CA THR A 11 58.91 8.45 -74.17
C THR A 11 59.00 8.19 -72.67
N ALA A 12 58.33 8.97 -71.89
CA ALA A 12 58.13 8.69 -70.47
C ALA A 12 56.76 8.04 -70.28
N THR A 13 56.73 6.86 -69.70
CA THR A 13 55.55 6.17 -69.37
C THR A 13 55.18 6.41 -67.90
N LEU A 14 54.04 6.95 -67.62
CA LEU A 14 53.49 7.11 -66.28
C LEU A 14 52.54 5.95 -66.01
N ASN A 15 52.86 5.09 -65.08
CA ASN A 15 51.89 4.16 -64.51
C ASN A 15 51.18 4.82 -63.31
N LEU A 16 50.04 5.35 -63.55
CA LEU A 16 49.19 6.02 -62.51
C LEU A 16 48.15 5.07 -62.00
N THR A 17 48.10 4.86 -60.69
CA THR A 17 47.00 4.20 -59.98
C THR A 17 46.29 5.25 -59.18
N ILE A 18 44.98 5.46 -59.45
CA ILE A 18 44.11 6.34 -58.70
C ILE A 18 43.24 5.50 -57.78
N ASN A 19 43.44 5.62 -56.49
CA ASN A 19 42.60 4.96 -55.48
C ASN A 19 41.40 5.88 -55.15
N PRO A 20 40.17 5.38 -55.22
CA PRO A 20 38.98 6.19 -54.93
C PRO A 20 38.79 6.44 -53.44
N SER A 21 38.18 7.57 -53.08
CA SER A 21 37.58 7.81 -51.79
C SER A 21 36.42 6.81 -51.55
N THR A 22 36.15 6.51 -50.31
CA THR A 22 35.03 5.59 -49.94
C THR A 22 34.00 6.28 -49.06
N THR A 23 32.75 5.86 -49.22
CA THR A 23 31.62 6.28 -48.36
C THR A 23 30.92 5.08 -47.78
N SER A 24 30.47 5.20 -46.54
CA SER A 24 29.62 4.18 -45.90
C SER A 24 28.51 4.83 -45.10
N THR A 25 27.39 4.13 -44.98
CA THR A 25 26.26 4.55 -44.16
C THR A 25 25.84 3.40 -43.26
N SER A 26 25.61 3.68 -41.98
CA SER A 26 25.11 2.76 -40.99
C SER A 26 23.97 3.37 -40.20
N SER A 27 23.16 2.54 -39.58
CA SER A 27 22.09 2.97 -38.67
C SER A 27 22.23 2.24 -37.33
N ALA A 28 22.02 2.94 -36.24
CA ALA A 28 22.04 2.38 -34.90
C ALA A 28 20.89 2.96 -34.06
N THR A 29 20.38 2.13 -33.14
CA THR A 29 19.45 2.54 -32.09
C THR A 29 20.03 2.13 -30.76
N ALA A 30 20.09 3.06 -29.81
CA ALA A 30 20.62 2.83 -28.49
C ALA A 30 19.82 3.59 -27.42
N CYS A 31 20.02 3.20 -26.16
CA CYS A 31 19.45 3.89 -25.03
C CYS A 31 20.44 4.92 -24.49
N ASP A 32 19.96 6.13 -24.24
CA ASP A 32 20.65 7.28 -23.62
C ASP A 32 21.92 7.72 -24.35
N THR A 33 22.82 6.81 -24.66
CA THR A 33 24.12 7.14 -25.32
C THR A 33 24.55 6.04 -26.27
N TYR A 34 25.36 6.45 -27.28
CA TYR A 34 26.00 5.55 -28.22
C TYR A 34 27.43 6.04 -28.55
N SER A 35 28.39 5.16 -28.48
CA SER A 35 29.78 5.49 -28.84
C SER A 35 30.09 5.01 -30.24
N TRP A 36 30.57 5.91 -31.10
CA TRP A 36 30.93 5.63 -32.47
C TRP A 36 32.20 6.40 -32.84
N ASN A 37 33.19 5.69 -33.40
CA ASN A 37 34.48 6.24 -33.78
C ASN A 37 35.14 7.08 -32.68
N GLY A 38 35.07 6.64 -31.42
CA GLY A 38 35.67 7.31 -30.27
C GLY A 38 34.90 8.52 -29.73
N THR A 39 33.73 8.87 -30.31
CA THR A 39 32.85 9.94 -29.83
C THR A 39 31.56 9.34 -29.27
N THR A 40 31.14 9.84 -28.10
CA THR A 40 29.85 9.44 -27.47
C THR A 40 28.80 10.46 -27.82
N TYR A 41 27.67 9.98 -28.33
CA TYR A 41 26.48 10.77 -28.72
C TYR A 41 25.33 10.47 -27.76
N ASN A 42 24.60 11.50 -27.36
CA ASN A 42 23.42 11.42 -26.46
C ASN A 42 22.15 11.97 -27.12
N ALA A 43 22.16 12.16 -28.41
CA ALA A 43 21.01 12.64 -29.16
C ALA A 43 20.88 11.89 -30.49
N SER A 44 19.64 11.75 -30.96
CA SER A 44 19.35 11.22 -32.30
C SER A 44 19.84 12.21 -33.36
N GLY A 45 20.35 11.70 -34.45
CA GLY A 45 20.85 12.56 -35.54
C GLY A 45 21.62 11.78 -36.60
N THR A 46 22.04 12.52 -37.61
CA THR A 46 22.97 12.01 -38.61
C THR A 46 24.39 12.57 -38.33
N TYR A 47 25.31 11.71 -38.08
CA TYR A 47 26.67 12.05 -37.73
C TYR A 47 27.63 11.58 -38.83
N THR A 48 28.66 12.38 -39.13
CA THR A 48 29.67 12.07 -40.12
C THR A 48 31.02 11.97 -39.46
N TRP A 49 31.79 11.00 -39.88
CA TRP A 49 33.20 10.82 -39.50
C TRP A 49 34.06 10.79 -40.76
N ILE A 50 35.15 11.51 -40.73
CA ILE A 50 36.12 11.56 -41.84
C ILE A 50 37.41 10.90 -41.37
N GLY A 51 37.85 9.94 -42.11
CA GLY A 51 39.08 9.21 -41.87
C GLY A 51 39.77 8.84 -43.18
N THR A 52 40.66 7.87 -43.18
CA THR A 52 41.33 7.35 -44.35
C THR A 52 41.01 5.86 -44.55
N ASN A 53 40.81 5.43 -45.80
CA ASN A 53 40.71 4.05 -46.14
C ASN A 53 42.08 3.32 -46.16
N SER A 54 42.08 2.02 -46.42
CA SER A 54 43.31 1.21 -46.45
C SER A 54 44.34 1.67 -47.49
N ASN A 55 43.93 2.45 -48.48
CA ASN A 55 44.82 2.99 -49.54
C ASN A 55 45.26 4.43 -49.20
N GLY A 56 44.96 4.95 -48.03
CA GLY A 56 45.32 6.31 -47.59
C GLY A 56 44.45 7.42 -48.19
N CYS A 57 43.36 7.10 -48.89
CA CYS A 57 42.42 8.08 -49.43
C CYS A 57 41.31 8.43 -48.45
N ASP A 58 40.72 9.62 -48.56
CA ASP A 58 39.63 10.07 -47.71
C ASP A 58 38.44 9.06 -47.70
N SER A 59 37.95 8.83 -46.52
CA SER A 59 36.79 7.96 -46.29
C SER A 59 35.79 8.69 -45.41
N THR A 60 34.51 8.77 -45.86
CA THR A 60 33.46 9.39 -45.09
C THR A 60 32.48 8.28 -44.63
N ALA A 61 32.31 8.13 -43.32
CA ALA A 61 31.30 7.28 -42.71
C ALA A 61 30.14 8.14 -42.18
N THR A 62 28.90 7.72 -42.45
CA THR A 62 27.68 8.37 -41.97
C THR A 62 26.95 7.42 -41.03
N LEU A 63 26.59 7.90 -39.86
CA LEU A 63 25.79 7.19 -38.89
C LEU A 63 24.43 7.88 -38.76
N ASN A 64 23.32 7.17 -39.03
CA ASN A 64 21.97 7.55 -38.67
C ASN A 64 21.66 6.96 -37.30
N LEU A 65 21.70 7.77 -36.27
CA LEU A 65 21.54 7.36 -34.87
C LEU A 65 20.18 7.72 -34.34
N THR A 66 19.52 6.73 -33.70
CA THR A 66 18.32 6.93 -32.87
C THR A 66 18.70 6.70 -31.40
N ILE A 67 18.56 7.71 -30.57
CA ILE A 67 18.70 7.59 -29.10
C ILE A 67 17.31 7.65 -28.49
N ASN A 68 16.96 6.57 -27.79
CA ASN A 68 15.75 6.48 -26.96
C ASN A 68 16.12 6.75 -25.50
N PRO A 69 15.44 7.68 -24.81
CA PRO A 69 15.77 7.95 -23.42
C PRO A 69 15.25 6.85 -22.49
N SER A 70 15.98 6.62 -21.41
CA SER A 70 15.46 5.99 -20.21
C SER A 70 14.33 6.84 -19.62
N THR A 71 13.39 6.22 -18.89
CA THR A 71 12.24 6.91 -18.32
C THR A 71 12.16 6.73 -16.81
N THR A 72 11.60 7.73 -16.14
CA THR A 72 11.31 7.67 -14.70
C THR A 72 9.86 8.06 -14.46
N SER A 73 9.23 7.42 -13.48
CA SER A 73 7.89 7.76 -13.03
C SER A 73 7.80 7.68 -11.52
N SER A 74 6.85 8.42 -10.92
CA SER A 74 6.57 8.38 -9.49
C SER A 74 5.07 8.42 -9.26
N VAL A 75 4.60 7.62 -8.31
CA VAL A 75 3.22 7.59 -7.85
C VAL A 75 3.19 7.56 -6.33
N SER A 76 2.19 8.23 -5.74
CA SER A 76 1.92 8.17 -4.30
C SER A 76 0.59 7.47 -4.08
N VAL A 77 0.57 6.49 -3.17
CA VAL A 77 -0.59 5.66 -2.85
C VAL A 77 -0.75 5.59 -1.34
N THR A 78 -2.00 5.65 -0.86
CA THR A 78 -2.37 5.40 0.54
C THR A 78 -3.41 4.30 0.57
N GLU A 79 -3.12 3.22 1.30
CA GLU A 79 -3.96 2.04 1.39
C GLU A 79 -3.97 1.48 2.82
N CYS A 80 -4.90 0.56 3.06
CA CYS A 80 -5.01 -0.11 4.35
C CYS A 80 -4.28 -1.45 4.32
N ASP A 81 -3.52 -1.72 5.37
CA ASP A 81 -2.83 -2.98 5.66
C ASP A 81 -1.84 -3.44 4.60
N THR A 82 -2.23 -3.52 3.33
CA THR A 82 -1.37 -4.00 2.27
C THR A 82 -1.68 -3.35 0.92
N TYR A 83 -0.66 -3.25 0.07
CA TYR A 83 -0.79 -2.81 -1.31
C TYR A 83 0.06 -3.67 -2.23
N THR A 84 -0.50 -4.10 -3.37
CA THR A 84 0.25 -4.87 -4.37
C THR A 84 0.62 -3.99 -5.54
N TRP A 85 1.93 -3.89 -5.83
CA TRP A 85 2.47 -3.12 -6.92
C TRP A 85 3.50 -3.92 -7.71
N ASN A 86 3.36 -3.95 -9.02
CA ASN A 86 4.20 -4.73 -9.92
C ASN A 86 4.43 -6.19 -9.45
N GLY A 87 3.36 -6.84 -8.95
CA GLY A 87 3.39 -8.23 -8.50
C GLY A 87 3.99 -8.46 -7.11
N THR A 88 4.45 -7.40 -6.41
CA THR A 88 4.95 -7.48 -5.03
C THR A 88 3.95 -6.85 -4.08
N THR A 89 3.64 -7.55 -2.98
CA THR A 89 2.76 -7.03 -1.93
C THR A 89 3.59 -6.41 -0.80
N TYR A 90 3.26 -5.17 -0.46
CA TYR A 90 3.88 -4.38 0.60
C TYR A 90 2.90 -4.21 1.75
N ASN A 91 3.38 -4.34 2.97
CA ASN A 91 2.63 -4.17 4.23
C ASN A 91 3.19 -3.05 5.13
N ALA A 92 4.06 -2.23 4.60
CA ALA A 92 4.68 -1.12 5.31
C ALA A 92 4.74 0.12 4.42
N SER A 93 4.64 1.28 5.04
CA SER A 93 4.89 2.56 4.38
C SER A 93 6.35 2.67 3.98
N GLY A 94 6.61 3.27 2.82
CA GLY A 94 7.97 3.43 2.32
C GLY A 94 8.03 3.92 0.89
N THR A 95 9.24 4.11 0.41
CA THR A 95 9.52 4.38 -1.00
C THR A 95 10.10 3.12 -1.62
N TYR A 96 9.45 2.63 -2.65
CA TYR A 96 9.81 1.40 -3.36
C TYR A 96 10.13 1.73 -4.81
N THR A 97 11.13 1.07 -5.35
CA THR A 97 11.55 1.25 -6.74
C THR A 97 11.37 -0.05 -7.51
N TRP A 98 10.92 0.07 -8.74
CA TRP A 98 10.85 -1.01 -9.70
C TRP A 98 11.62 -0.63 -10.95
N ILE A 99 12.43 -1.54 -11.45
CA ILE A 99 13.22 -1.36 -12.67
C ILE A 99 12.67 -2.31 -13.73
N GLY A 100 12.36 -1.76 -14.88
CA GLY A 100 11.87 -2.48 -16.04
C GLY A 100 12.36 -1.83 -17.31
N THR A 101 11.69 -2.08 -18.42
CA THR A 101 11.97 -1.45 -19.71
C THR A 101 10.74 -0.69 -20.21
N ASN A 102 10.99 0.45 -20.85
CA ASN A 102 9.93 1.20 -21.53
C ASN A 102 9.58 0.57 -22.90
N SER A 103 8.64 1.14 -23.63
CA SER A 103 8.18 0.64 -24.94
C SER A 103 9.28 0.60 -26.01
N ASN A 104 10.38 1.32 -25.81
CA ASN A 104 11.53 1.32 -26.70
C ASN A 104 12.63 0.35 -26.28
N GLY A 105 12.40 -0.43 -25.19
CA GLY A 105 13.37 -1.36 -24.64
C GLY A 105 14.48 -0.73 -23.79
N CYS A 106 14.35 0.56 -23.44
CA CYS A 106 15.32 1.26 -22.58
C CYS A 106 14.88 1.18 -21.11
N ASP A 107 15.84 1.34 -20.19
CA ASP A 107 15.59 1.27 -18.76
C ASP A 107 14.47 2.22 -18.34
N SER A 108 13.61 1.73 -17.47
CA SER A 108 12.52 2.49 -16.86
C SER A 108 12.53 2.25 -15.36
N THR A 109 12.63 3.34 -14.60
CA THR A 109 12.53 3.29 -13.14
C THR A 109 11.20 3.88 -12.69
N ALA A 110 10.39 3.07 -12.03
CA ALA A 110 9.17 3.52 -11.38
C ALA A 110 9.38 3.61 -9.86
N THR A 111 8.91 4.68 -9.25
CA THR A 111 8.98 4.91 -7.81
C THR A 111 7.57 4.95 -7.23
N LEU A 112 7.32 4.13 -6.22
CA LEU A 112 6.10 4.14 -5.43
C LEU A 112 6.41 4.76 -4.06
N ASN A 113 5.70 5.85 -3.71
CA ASN A 113 5.66 6.40 -2.37
C ASN A 113 4.39 5.88 -1.70
N LEU A 114 4.53 4.86 -0.86
CA LEU A 114 3.44 4.13 -0.25
C LEU A 114 3.22 4.56 1.20
N THR A 115 1.96 4.85 1.54
CA THR A 115 1.50 4.98 2.92
C THR A 115 0.55 3.82 3.23
N ILE A 116 0.90 3.00 4.21
CA ILE A 116 0.04 1.93 4.73
C ILE A 116 -0.48 2.37 6.09
N ASN A 117 -1.81 2.43 6.20
CA ASN A 117 -2.52 2.66 7.45
C ASN A 117 -3.02 1.31 7.98
N PRO A 118 -2.75 0.96 9.25
CA PRO A 118 -3.20 -0.31 9.79
C PRO A 118 -4.69 -0.29 10.12
N SER A 119 -5.36 -1.42 9.95
CA SER A 119 -6.60 -1.75 10.63
C SER A 119 -6.41 -1.73 12.14
N THR A 120 -7.47 -1.44 12.91
CA THR A 120 -7.40 -1.32 14.37
C THR A 120 -8.36 -2.26 15.06
N THR A 121 -7.98 -2.71 16.26
CA THR A 121 -8.85 -3.47 17.15
C THR A 121 -8.86 -2.86 18.53
N SER A 122 -10.00 -2.92 19.21
CA SER A 122 -10.13 -2.53 20.59
C SER A 122 -10.98 -3.54 21.37
N SER A 123 -10.78 -3.61 22.68
CA SER A 123 -11.57 -4.50 23.55
C SER A 123 -11.89 -3.78 24.85
N VAL A 124 -13.12 -3.94 25.32
CA VAL A 124 -13.61 -3.44 26.60
C VAL A 124 -14.37 -4.55 27.32
N SER A 125 -14.25 -4.61 28.64
CA SER A 125 -15.04 -5.51 29.50
C SER A 125 -15.98 -4.66 30.35
N VAL A 126 -17.25 -5.04 30.37
CA VAL A 126 -18.32 -4.35 31.07
C VAL A 126 -19.14 -5.37 31.86
N THR A 127 -19.52 -4.99 33.11
CA THR A 127 -20.44 -5.77 33.93
C THR A 127 -21.59 -4.86 34.32
N GLU A 128 -22.83 -5.26 33.98
CA GLU A 128 -24.02 -4.46 34.21
C GLU A 128 -25.19 -5.35 34.67
N CYS A 129 -26.24 -4.72 35.16
CA CYS A 129 -27.45 -5.39 35.56
C CYS A 129 -28.50 -5.39 34.43
N ASP A 130 -29.11 -6.54 34.19
CA ASP A 130 -30.21 -6.80 33.28
C ASP A 130 -29.93 -6.46 31.80
N SER A 131 -29.35 -5.33 31.49
CA SER A 131 -29.07 -4.95 30.11
C SER A 131 -27.94 -3.89 30.01
N TYR A 132 -27.28 -3.86 28.84
CA TYR A 132 -26.32 -2.85 28.51
C TYR A 132 -26.47 -2.40 27.04
N THR A 133 -26.47 -1.11 26.80
CA THR A 133 -26.55 -0.56 25.45
C THR A 133 -25.15 -0.16 24.96
N TRP A 134 -24.72 -0.75 23.84
CA TRP A 134 -23.44 -0.49 23.23
C TRP A 134 -23.58 -0.27 21.73
N ASN A 135 -23.01 0.82 21.21
CA ASN A 135 -23.13 1.22 19.81
C ASN A 135 -24.58 1.21 19.28
N GLY A 136 -25.54 1.63 20.11
CA GLY A 136 -26.97 1.72 19.75
C GLY A 136 -27.74 0.40 19.81
N VAL A 137 -27.11 -0.72 20.20
CA VAL A 137 -27.71 -2.03 20.38
C VAL A 137 -27.78 -2.36 21.86
N THR A 138 -28.96 -2.78 22.35
CA THR A 138 -29.18 -3.22 23.74
C THR A 138 -29.02 -4.74 23.83
N TYR A 139 -28.12 -5.17 24.72
CA TYR A 139 -27.81 -6.56 25.03
C TYR A 139 -28.36 -6.89 26.42
N ASN A 140 -29.07 -8.03 26.56
CA ASN A 140 -29.62 -8.54 27.80
C ASN A 140 -29.04 -9.89 28.25
N ALA A 141 -27.92 -10.27 27.63
CA ALA A 141 -27.21 -11.51 27.96
C ALA A 141 -25.72 -11.26 27.99
N SER A 142 -25.02 -12.02 28.84
CA SER A 142 -23.57 -12.07 28.84
C SER A 142 -23.05 -12.64 27.52
N GLY A 143 -21.94 -12.11 27.01
CA GLY A 143 -21.37 -12.59 25.75
C GLY A 143 -20.22 -11.74 25.27
N VAL A 144 -19.67 -12.13 24.14
CA VAL A 144 -18.68 -11.37 23.39
C VAL A 144 -19.37 -10.83 22.14
N TYR A 145 -19.38 -9.51 22.03
CA TYR A 145 -20.02 -8.81 20.92
C TYR A 145 -18.99 -8.00 20.16
N THR A 146 -19.13 -7.96 18.85
CA THR A 146 -18.22 -7.22 17.97
C THR A 146 -18.96 -6.13 17.21
N PHE A 147 -18.30 -5.01 17.00
CA PHE A 147 -18.79 -3.90 16.20
C PHE A 147 -17.73 -3.50 15.19
N ALA A 148 -18.08 -3.58 13.90
CA ALA A 148 -17.23 -3.17 12.81
C ALA A 148 -17.51 -1.70 12.44
N SER A 149 -16.45 -0.94 12.26
CA SER A 149 -16.45 0.46 11.86
C SER A 149 -15.19 0.78 11.06
N THR A 150 -14.93 2.03 10.79
CA THR A 150 -13.65 2.49 10.21
C THR A 150 -12.95 3.40 11.22
N ASN A 151 -11.61 3.34 11.22
CA ASN A 151 -10.80 4.25 12.03
C ASN A 151 -10.64 5.63 11.37
N SER A 152 -9.92 6.55 11.97
CA SER A 152 -9.70 7.92 11.46
C SER A 152 -9.01 7.99 10.10
N ASN A 153 -8.33 6.92 9.69
CA ASN A 153 -7.67 6.81 8.39
C ASN A 153 -8.54 6.12 7.34
N GLY A 154 -9.78 5.75 7.70
CA GLY A 154 -10.71 5.05 6.81
C GLY A 154 -10.48 3.54 6.71
N CYS A 155 -9.56 2.97 7.51
CA CYS A 155 -9.29 1.54 7.53
C CYS A 155 -10.20 0.81 8.52
N ASP A 156 -10.35 -0.50 8.36
CA ASP A 156 -11.23 -1.31 9.20
C ASP A 156 -10.87 -1.17 10.69
N SER A 157 -11.91 -1.07 11.50
CA SER A 157 -11.80 -1.03 12.95
C SER A 157 -12.83 -1.97 13.56
N THR A 158 -12.34 -2.91 14.37
CA THR A 158 -13.22 -3.84 15.10
C THR A 158 -13.11 -3.58 16.60
N ALA A 159 -14.24 -3.21 17.20
CA ALA A 159 -14.39 -3.12 18.64
C ALA A 159 -15.02 -4.40 19.20
N THR A 160 -14.49 -4.90 20.30
CA THR A 160 -14.99 -6.09 21.00
C THR A 160 -15.46 -5.70 22.38
N LEU A 161 -16.69 -6.06 22.72
CA LEU A 161 -17.28 -5.94 24.04
C LEU A 161 -17.35 -7.33 24.69
N ASN A 162 -16.67 -7.49 25.83
CA ASN A 162 -16.83 -8.63 26.72
C ASN A 162 -17.85 -8.24 27.81
N LEU A 163 -19.09 -8.66 27.65
CA LEU A 163 -20.23 -8.25 28.49
C LEU A 163 -20.58 -9.33 29.51
N THR A 164 -20.71 -8.93 30.76
CA THR A 164 -21.32 -9.72 31.82
C THR A 164 -22.62 -9.05 32.24
N ILE A 165 -23.74 -9.72 32.08
CA ILE A 165 -25.04 -9.30 32.56
C ILE A 165 -25.41 -10.13 33.79
N ASN A 166 -25.62 -9.47 34.91
CA ASN A 166 -26.15 -10.04 36.13
C ASN A 166 -27.67 -9.72 36.24
N PRO A 167 -28.51 -10.73 36.46
CA PRO A 167 -29.93 -10.46 36.54
C PRO A 167 -30.32 -9.84 37.89
N SER A 168 -31.32 -8.96 37.87
CA SER A 168 -32.11 -8.61 39.03
C SER A 168 -32.82 -9.84 39.58
N THR A 169 -33.11 -9.89 40.85
CA THR A 169 -33.74 -11.04 41.52
C THR A 169 -35.05 -10.67 42.18
N THR A 170 -35.96 -11.61 42.19
CA THR A 170 -37.21 -11.47 42.92
C THR A 170 -37.44 -12.72 43.79
N SER A 171 -38.02 -12.51 44.97
CA SER A 171 -38.44 -13.61 45.84
C SER A 171 -39.81 -13.32 46.44
N THR A 172 -40.59 -14.37 46.71
CA THR A 172 -41.88 -14.26 47.34
C THR A 172 -41.95 -15.22 48.50
N SER A 173 -42.40 -14.75 49.64
CA SER A 173 -42.65 -15.54 50.83
C SER A 173 -44.06 -15.28 51.37
N SER A 174 -44.62 -16.22 52.14
CA SER A 174 -45.88 -16.06 52.85
C SER A 174 -45.66 -16.34 54.33
N ALA A 175 -46.31 -15.54 55.17
CA ALA A 175 -46.27 -15.70 56.60
C ALA A 175 -47.66 -15.48 57.22
N ILE A 176 -47.91 -16.19 58.31
CA ILE A 176 -49.11 -15.96 59.17
C ILE A 176 -48.57 -15.65 60.55
N ALA A 177 -49.08 -14.60 61.18
CA ALA A 177 -48.74 -14.20 62.53
C ALA A 177 -49.97 -13.74 63.29
N CYS A 178 -49.92 -13.84 64.64
CA CYS A 178 -50.96 -13.21 65.51
C CYS A 178 -50.64 -11.75 65.67
N ASP A 179 -51.10 -10.83 65.93
CA ASP A 179 -50.86 -9.40 66.21
C ASP A 179 -49.89 -8.65 65.32
N SER A 180 -48.64 -9.19 65.13
CA SER A 180 -47.59 -8.54 64.30
C SER A 180 -46.49 -9.49 63.80
N LEU A 181 -45.80 -9.04 62.74
CA LEU A 181 -44.60 -9.69 62.22
C LEU A 181 -43.50 -8.65 61.95
N VAL A 182 -42.28 -8.94 62.39
CA VAL A 182 -41.10 -8.16 61.97
C VAL A 182 -40.46 -8.82 60.74
N TRP A 183 -40.41 -8.03 59.64
CA TRP A 183 -39.77 -8.50 58.40
C TRP A 183 -38.87 -7.40 57.81
N ASN A 184 -37.63 -7.76 57.50
CA ASN A 184 -36.62 -6.83 57.06
C ASN A 184 -36.53 -5.54 57.91
N GLY A 185 -36.60 -5.66 59.24
CA GLY A 185 -36.48 -4.56 60.20
C GLY A 185 -37.75 -3.71 60.38
N THR A 186 -38.83 -4.00 59.67
CA THR A 186 -40.13 -3.28 59.80
C THR A 186 -41.16 -4.19 60.45
N THR A 187 -41.94 -3.62 61.42
CA THR A 187 -43.03 -4.31 62.07
C THR A 187 -44.33 -4.05 61.32
N TYR A 188 -45.00 -5.11 60.94
CA TYR A 188 -46.30 -5.10 60.27
C TYR A 188 -47.37 -5.62 61.20
N THR A 189 -48.51 -4.92 61.31
CA THR A 189 -49.65 -5.21 62.20
C THR A 189 -50.90 -5.51 61.43
N SER A 190 -50.87 -5.60 60.12
CA SER A 190 -52.02 -5.85 59.27
C SER A 190 -51.68 -6.85 58.18
N SER A 191 -52.67 -7.62 57.77
CA SER A 191 -52.50 -8.49 56.56
C SER A 191 -52.27 -7.62 55.32
N GLY A 192 -51.44 -8.12 54.41
CA GLY A 192 -51.14 -7.38 53.16
C GLY A 192 -50.01 -8.01 52.37
N VAL A 193 -49.73 -7.38 51.25
CA VAL A 193 -48.55 -7.69 50.38
C VAL A 193 -47.54 -6.56 50.60
N TYR A 194 -46.40 -6.91 51.08
CA TYR A 194 -45.32 -5.96 51.39
C TYR A 194 -44.10 -6.27 50.53
N THR A 195 -43.41 -5.24 50.04
CA THR A 195 -42.21 -5.34 49.23
C THR A 195 -41.03 -4.72 49.95
N PHE A 196 -39.87 -5.34 49.81
CA PHE A 196 -38.59 -4.84 50.29
C PHE A 196 -37.59 -4.85 49.17
N SER A 197 -37.01 -3.67 48.86
CA SER A 197 -35.99 -3.51 47.84
C SER A 197 -34.60 -3.49 48.48
N SER A 198 -33.68 -4.27 47.90
CA SER A 198 -32.30 -4.38 48.31
C SER A 198 -31.45 -4.63 47.06
N THR A 199 -30.19 -4.95 47.23
CA THR A 199 -29.31 -5.44 46.16
C THR A 199 -28.95 -6.89 46.42
N ASN A 200 -28.80 -7.68 45.34
CA ASN A 200 -28.33 -9.05 45.44
C ASN A 200 -26.77 -9.08 45.55
N SER A 201 -26.17 -10.27 45.62
CA SER A 201 -24.72 -10.47 45.76
C SER A 201 -23.89 -9.88 44.61
N ASN A 202 -24.49 -9.64 43.46
CA ASN A 202 -23.87 -9.04 42.30
C ASN A 202 -24.09 -7.51 42.23
N GLY A 203 -24.75 -6.92 43.23
CA GLY A 203 -25.06 -5.50 43.29
C GLY A 203 -26.30 -5.07 42.47
N CYS A 204 -27.00 -6.04 41.86
CA CYS A 204 -28.23 -5.75 41.10
C CYS A 204 -29.47 -5.73 41.97
N ASP A 205 -30.53 -5.10 41.48
CA ASP A 205 -31.78 -4.96 42.23
C ASP A 205 -32.34 -6.32 42.69
N SER A 206 -32.76 -6.34 43.93
CA SER A 206 -33.43 -7.48 44.53
C SER A 206 -34.71 -7.04 45.22
N THR A 207 -35.83 -7.60 44.80
CA THR A 207 -37.14 -7.32 45.40
C THR A 207 -37.70 -8.57 46.10
N ALA A 208 -37.86 -8.50 47.40
CA ALA A 208 -38.55 -9.50 48.18
C ALA A 208 -40.02 -9.08 48.41
N THR A 209 -40.94 -10.01 48.22
CA THR A 209 -42.38 -9.81 48.47
C THR A 209 -42.83 -10.75 49.60
N LEU A 210 -43.49 -10.18 50.58
CA LEU A 210 -44.12 -10.92 51.67
C LEU A 210 -45.63 -10.83 51.54
N ASN A 211 -46.29 -11.98 51.46
CA ASN A 211 -47.75 -12.12 51.62
C ASN A 211 -48.03 -12.42 53.10
N LEU A 212 -48.50 -11.43 53.83
CA LEU A 212 -48.72 -11.54 55.28
C LEU A 212 -50.21 -11.66 55.62
N THR A 213 -50.52 -12.61 56.49
CA THR A 213 -51.81 -12.75 57.15
C THR A 213 -51.63 -12.54 58.64
N ILE A 214 -52.35 -11.54 59.25
CA ILE A 214 -52.40 -11.27 60.67
C ILE A 214 -53.77 -11.72 61.18
#